data_c21dc0a4c523e77ba3706abfeae2dbaa
#
_entry.id   c21dc0a4c523e77ba3706abfeae2dbaa
#
_cell.length_a   1.000
_cell.length_b   1.000
_cell.length_c   1.000
_cell.angle_alpha   90.00
_cell.angle_beta   90.00
_cell.angle_gamma   90.00
#
_symmetry.space_group_name_H-M   'P 1'
#
loop_
_entity.id
_entity.type
_entity.pdbx_description
1 polymer ?
#
loop_
_entity_poly.entity_id
_entity_poly.type
_entity_poly.pdbx_seq_one_letter_code
_entity_poly.pdbx_strand_id
1 'polypeptide(L)'
;MPRDQDAGRSHSMKIDNSSFESVEEFRYFGTTLTNQNSIQEESTSRLKSGNACYHSVQNLLSSSFLSKNLKTKIYRTIILSAVLCGCGTWSLTLWEERRLRVFENRVLRRLFGPNRNEVRGEWKKQCNEELNDLYSSPNIFRLIKWRWVGNVARIGERRGVYRF
;
A
#
# COMPACT_ATOMS: atom_id res chain seq x y z
N MET A 1 -26.35 -38.47 21.97
CA MET A 1 -25.21 -38.78 21.09
C MET A 1 -24.48 -37.48 20.82
N PRO A 2 -23.32 -37.22 21.42
CA PRO A 2 -22.55 -36.03 21.11
C PRO A 2 -21.87 -36.20 19.74
N ARG A 3 -22.05 -35.22 18.87
CA ARG A 3 -21.28 -35.09 17.63
C ARG A 3 -19.86 -34.71 18.01
N ASP A 4 -18.92 -35.54 17.71
CA ASP A 4 -17.50 -35.24 17.75
C ASP A 4 -17.22 -34.08 16.83
N GLN A 5 -16.85 -32.95 17.43
CA GLN A 5 -16.25 -31.82 16.70
C GLN A 5 -14.85 -32.26 16.28
N ASP A 6 -14.65 -32.43 15.02
CA ASP A 6 -13.39 -32.75 14.36
C ASP A 6 -12.36 -31.66 14.71
N ALA A 7 -11.54 -31.97 15.70
CA ALA A 7 -10.40 -31.14 16.08
C ALA A 7 -9.46 -31.04 14.87
N GLY A 8 -9.02 -29.85 14.57
CA GLY A 8 -8.25 -29.43 13.40
C GLY A 8 -7.24 -30.46 12.89
N ARG A 9 -7.47 -30.96 11.69
CA ARG A 9 -6.49 -31.77 10.95
C ARG A 9 -5.27 -30.91 10.66
N SER A 10 -4.16 -31.16 11.35
CA SER A 10 -2.86 -30.67 10.95
C SER A 10 -2.51 -31.37 9.63
N HIS A 11 -2.64 -30.66 8.51
CA HIS A 11 -2.21 -31.17 7.22
C HIS A 11 -0.71 -31.00 7.09
N SER A 12 0.06 -32.07 7.25
CA SER A 12 1.47 -32.10 6.87
C SER A 12 1.60 -32.54 5.42
N MET A 13 2.35 -31.80 4.63
CA MET A 13 2.67 -32.12 3.23
C MET A 13 4.09 -32.64 3.16
N LYS A 14 4.29 -33.80 2.50
CA LYS A 14 5.63 -34.37 2.26
C LYS A 14 6.05 -34.06 0.83
N ILE A 15 7.21 -33.43 0.68
CA ILE A 15 7.86 -33.17 -0.61
C ILE A 15 9.30 -33.65 -0.46
N ASP A 16 9.74 -34.56 -1.32
CA ASP A 16 11.12 -35.11 -1.33
C ASP A 16 11.63 -35.46 0.06
N ASN A 17 11.28 -36.37 0.79
CA ASN A 17 11.72 -36.72 2.16
C ASN A 17 11.63 -35.63 3.24
N SER A 18 11.16 -34.42 2.90
CA SER A 18 10.95 -33.32 3.85
C SER A 18 9.47 -33.20 4.20
N SER A 19 9.18 -33.13 5.49
CA SER A 19 7.81 -32.89 6.00
C SER A 19 7.60 -31.42 6.29
N PHE A 20 6.57 -30.83 5.69
CA PHE A 20 6.18 -29.44 5.90
C PHE A 20 4.89 -29.42 6.70
N GLU A 21 4.91 -28.66 7.79
CA GLU A 21 3.76 -28.47 8.66
C GLU A 21 2.92 -27.28 8.19
N SER A 22 1.59 -27.40 8.26
CA SER A 22 0.71 -26.28 7.97
C SER A 22 0.76 -25.28 9.13
N VAL A 23 1.08 -24.04 8.82
CA VAL A 23 1.06 -22.93 9.79
C VAL A 23 -0.13 -22.02 9.54
N GLU A 24 -0.73 -21.52 10.59
CA GLU A 24 -1.87 -20.59 10.49
C GLU A 24 -1.45 -19.20 10.00
N GLU A 25 -0.25 -18.79 10.37
CA GLU A 25 0.36 -17.52 9.95
C GLU A 25 1.77 -17.72 9.43
N PHE A 26 2.07 -17.07 8.31
CA PHE A 26 3.41 -17.01 7.73
C PHE A 26 3.81 -15.57 7.41
N ARG A 27 4.95 -15.12 7.93
CA ARG A 27 5.48 -13.78 7.62
C ARG A 27 6.51 -13.84 6.50
N TYR A 28 6.21 -13.14 5.42
CA TYR A 28 7.10 -13.03 4.26
C TYR A 28 7.33 -11.56 3.88
N PHE A 29 8.57 -11.09 3.97
CA PHE A 29 8.95 -9.69 3.70
C PHE A 29 8.06 -8.64 4.40
N GLY A 30 7.69 -8.92 5.64
CA GLY A 30 6.85 -8.01 6.42
C GLY A 30 5.36 -8.07 6.09
N THR A 31 4.95 -8.95 5.20
CA THR A 31 3.54 -9.27 4.92
C THR A 31 3.16 -10.53 5.68
N THR A 32 2.10 -10.48 6.46
CA THR A 32 1.54 -11.65 7.14
C THR A 32 0.55 -12.34 6.21
N LEU A 33 0.82 -13.59 5.89
CA LEU A 33 -0.09 -14.48 5.16
C LEU A 33 -0.81 -15.34 6.18
N THR A 34 -2.13 -15.28 6.20
CA THR A 34 -2.99 -16.10 7.06
C THR A 34 -3.82 -17.05 6.20
N ASN A 35 -4.34 -18.13 6.80
CA ASN A 35 -5.26 -19.04 6.13
C ASN A 35 -6.51 -18.36 5.56
N GLN A 36 -6.90 -17.22 6.12
CA GLN A 36 -8.05 -16.42 5.68
C GLN A 36 -7.70 -15.37 4.62
N ASN A 37 -6.45 -15.32 4.15
CA ASN A 37 -5.96 -14.36 3.12
C ASN A 37 -6.36 -12.91 3.42
N SER A 38 -6.17 -12.45 4.66
CA SER A 38 -6.60 -11.14 5.11
C SER A 38 -5.69 -10.01 4.58
N ILE A 39 -5.76 -9.75 3.27
CA ILE A 39 -5.16 -8.58 2.63
C ILE A 39 -5.65 -7.28 3.27
N GLN A 40 -6.88 -7.30 3.80
CA GLN A 40 -7.51 -6.20 4.52
C GLN A 40 -6.73 -5.76 5.76
N GLU A 41 -6.22 -6.70 6.54
CA GLU A 41 -5.44 -6.41 7.75
C GLU A 41 -4.08 -5.83 7.38
N GLU A 42 -3.44 -6.39 6.36
CA GLU A 42 -2.15 -5.91 5.87
C GLU A 42 -2.28 -4.49 5.29
N SER A 43 -3.23 -4.22 4.41
CA SER A 43 -3.46 -2.88 3.85
C SER A 43 -3.80 -1.85 4.93
N THR A 44 -4.55 -2.27 5.97
CA THR A 44 -4.87 -1.42 7.13
C THR A 44 -3.62 -1.15 7.98
N SER A 45 -2.79 -2.15 8.22
CA SER A 45 -1.53 -2.02 8.95
C SER A 45 -0.58 -1.05 8.23
N ARG A 46 -0.45 -1.18 6.90
CA ARG A 46 0.38 -0.28 6.09
C ARG A 46 -0.15 1.15 6.06
N LEU A 47 -1.45 1.34 5.99
CA LEU A 47 -2.05 2.67 6.13
C LEU A 47 -1.80 3.30 7.51
N LYS A 48 -1.84 2.49 8.59
CA LYS A 48 -1.47 2.97 9.93
C LYS A 48 0.00 3.40 9.97
N SER A 49 0.91 2.61 9.40
CA SER A 49 2.33 2.96 9.28
C SER A 49 2.54 4.22 8.46
N GLY A 50 1.87 4.35 7.31
CA GLY A 50 1.89 5.55 6.49
C GLY A 50 1.36 6.79 7.23
N ASN A 51 0.29 6.66 8.03
CA ASN A 51 -0.20 7.73 8.88
C ASN A 51 0.81 8.11 9.97
N ALA A 52 1.45 7.16 10.63
CA ALA A 52 2.49 7.42 11.62
C ALA A 52 3.68 8.19 11.00
N CYS A 53 4.14 7.75 9.83
CA CYS A 53 5.17 8.45 9.06
C CYS A 53 4.73 9.87 8.66
N TYR A 54 3.47 10.03 8.23
CA TYR A 54 2.92 11.34 7.91
C TYR A 54 2.92 12.28 9.13
N HIS A 55 2.48 11.81 10.29
CA HIS A 55 2.48 12.62 11.50
C HIS A 55 3.89 13.03 11.95
N SER A 56 4.89 12.16 11.81
CA SER A 56 6.28 12.50 12.16
C SER A 56 6.86 13.60 11.26
N VAL A 57 6.47 13.68 9.99
CA VAL A 57 6.98 14.70 9.06
C VAL A 57 5.98 15.83 8.78
N GLN A 58 4.84 15.84 9.44
CA GLN A 58 3.74 16.80 9.20
C GLN A 58 4.20 18.26 9.33
N ASN A 59 5.03 18.56 10.32
CA ASN A 59 5.56 19.90 10.55
C ASN A 59 6.46 20.35 9.40
N LEU A 60 7.29 19.43 8.87
CA LEU A 60 8.13 19.71 7.70
C LEU A 60 7.30 19.95 6.45
N LEU A 61 6.28 19.13 6.21
CA LEU A 61 5.38 19.30 5.06
C LEU A 61 4.56 20.59 5.11
N SER A 62 4.24 21.06 6.31
CA SER A 62 3.50 22.32 6.52
C SER A 62 4.38 23.56 6.49
N SER A 63 5.70 23.40 6.63
CA SER A 63 6.65 24.52 6.68
C SER A 63 6.62 25.33 5.36
N SER A 64 6.62 26.64 5.49
CA SER A 64 6.75 27.56 4.33
C SER A 64 8.18 27.63 3.79
N PHE A 65 9.18 27.26 4.61
CA PHE A 65 10.59 27.31 4.23
C PHE A 65 11.00 26.22 3.23
N LEU A 66 10.26 25.11 3.16
CA LEU A 66 10.58 24.03 2.24
C LEU A 66 9.94 24.22 0.88
N SER A 67 10.74 24.06 -0.19
CA SER A 67 10.23 24.06 -1.54
C SER A 67 9.26 22.88 -1.79
N LYS A 68 8.33 23.07 -2.72
CA LYS A 68 7.37 22.01 -3.13
C LYS A 68 8.10 20.74 -3.59
N ASN A 69 9.21 20.88 -4.29
CA ASN A 69 10.03 19.74 -4.74
C ASN A 69 10.61 18.93 -3.58
N LEU A 70 11.10 19.61 -2.54
CA LEU A 70 11.65 18.92 -1.36
C LEU A 70 10.55 18.23 -0.57
N LYS A 71 9.41 18.87 -0.40
CA LYS A 71 8.22 18.25 0.22
C LYS A 71 7.77 16.99 -0.53
N THR A 72 7.76 17.05 -1.87
CA THR A 72 7.44 15.89 -2.71
C THR A 72 8.46 14.76 -2.54
N LYS A 73 9.76 15.08 -2.41
CA LYS A 73 10.78 14.07 -2.10
C LYS A 73 10.53 13.41 -0.74
N ILE A 74 10.26 14.18 0.31
CA ILE A 74 9.93 13.67 1.65
C ILE A 74 8.71 12.73 1.58
N TYR A 75 7.66 13.14 0.88
CA TYR A 75 6.49 12.29 0.68
C TYR A 75 6.85 10.95 0.03
N ARG A 76 7.61 10.97 -1.06
CA ARG A 76 7.99 9.76 -1.81
C ARG A 76 8.91 8.84 -1.02
N THR A 77 9.90 9.38 -0.31
CA THR A 77 10.91 8.57 0.36
C THR A 77 10.44 8.04 1.70
N ILE A 78 9.63 8.76 2.43
CA ILE A 78 9.21 8.39 3.79
C ILE A 78 7.80 7.81 3.78
N ILE A 79 6.81 8.58 3.36
CA ILE A 79 5.41 8.19 3.50
C ILE A 79 5.03 7.12 2.49
N LEU A 80 5.34 7.36 1.21
CA LEU A 80 4.96 6.46 0.14
C LEU A 80 5.69 5.12 0.24
N SER A 81 6.96 5.10 0.62
CA SER A 81 7.73 3.86 0.83
C SER A 81 7.15 3.01 1.96
N ALA A 82 6.71 3.62 3.07
CA ALA A 82 6.09 2.91 4.18
C ALA A 82 4.76 2.24 3.77
N VAL A 83 3.95 2.92 2.96
CA VAL A 83 2.69 2.36 2.44
C VAL A 83 2.94 1.27 1.40
N LEU A 84 3.92 1.46 0.51
CA LEU A 84 4.20 0.53 -0.59
C LEU A 84 5.06 -0.68 -0.19
N CYS A 85 5.52 -0.76 1.06
CA CYS A 85 6.27 -1.91 1.53
C CYS A 85 5.39 -3.17 1.47
N GLY A 86 5.85 -4.22 0.77
CA GLY A 86 5.13 -5.48 0.61
C GLY A 86 3.91 -5.45 -0.34
N CYS A 87 3.62 -4.33 -1.00
CA CYS A 87 2.40 -4.18 -1.83
C CYS A 87 2.39 -5.01 -3.12
N GLY A 88 3.49 -5.67 -3.46
CA GLY A 88 3.60 -6.44 -4.72
C GLY A 88 2.69 -7.68 -4.79
N THR A 89 2.16 -8.13 -3.67
CA THR A 89 1.24 -9.27 -3.56
C THR A 89 -0.22 -8.85 -3.31
N TRP A 90 -0.50 -7.54 -3.25
CA TRP A 90 -1.81 -7.06 -2.88
C TRP A 90 -2.80 -7.11 -4.04
N SER A 91 -3.90 -7.83 -3.83
CA SER A 91 -5.12 -7.74 -4.65
C SER A 91 -6.10 -6.82 -3.93
N LEU A 92 -6.06 -5.54 -4.28
CA LEU A 92 -6.86 -4.51 -3.59
C LEU A 92 -8.34 -4.57 -3.99
N THR A 93 -9.20 -4.49 -2.99
CA THR A 93 -10.63 -4.27 -3.16
C THR A 93 -10.93 -2.79 -3.44
N LEU A 94 -12.11 -2.49 -3.98
CA LEU A 94 -12.56 -1.10 -4.21
C LEU A 94 -12.59 -0.26 -2.92
N TRP A 95 -12.85 -0.90 -1.80
CA TRP A 95 -12.88 -0.22 -0.50
C TRP A 95 -11.48 0.21 -0.04
N GLU A 96 -10.49 -0.66 -0.20
CA GLU A 96 -9.09 -0.37 0.10
C GLU A 96 -8.52 0.70 -0.82
N GLU A 97 -8.88 0.64 -2.11
CA GLU A 97 -8.53 1.68 -3.07
C GLU A 97 -9.05 3.05 -2.61
N ARG A 98 -10.31 3.13 -2.20
CA ARG A 98 -10.90 4.37 -1.68
C ARG A 98 -10.15 4.89 -0.45
N ARG A 99 -9.80 4.02 0.48
CA ARG A 99 -9.02 4.38 1.67
C ARG A 99 -7.64 4.94 1.32
N LEU A 100 -6.93 4.29 0.40
CA LEU A 100 -5.64 4.75 -0.09
C LEU A 100 -5.75 6.11 -0.78
N ARG A 101 -6.76 6.32 -1.61
CA ARG A 101 -7.01 7.62 -2.26
C ARG A 101 -7.32 8.73 -1.24
N VAL A 102 -8.13 8.45 -0.24
CA VAL A 102 -8.44 9.43 0.82
C VAL A 102 -7.17 9.80 1.58
N PHE A 103 -6.34 8.82 1.92
CA PHE A 103 -5.06 9.05 2.56
C PHE A 103 -4.14 9.92 1.70
N GLU A 104 -3.92 9.54 0.44
CA GLU A 104 -3.09 10.28 -0.51
C GLU A 104 -3.54 11.73 -0.67
N ASN A 105 -4.82 11.95 -0.93
CA ASN A 105 -5.37 13.29 -1.08
C ASN A 105 -5.21 14.14 0.18
N ARG A 106 -5.29 13.55 1.38
CA ARG A 106 -5.03 14.25 2.64
C ARG A 106 -3.59 14.75 2.71
N VAL A 107 -2.65 13.88 2.39
CA VAL A 107 -1.21 14.21 2.40
C VAL A 107 -0.89 15.27 1.34
N LEU A 108 -1.39 15.10 0.11
CA LEU A 108 -1.16 16.03 -0.99
C LEU A 108 -1.74 17.43 -0.71
N ARG A 109 -2.94 17.51 -0.11
CA ARG A 109 -3.51 18.81 0.32
C ARG A 109 -2.63 19.52 1.34
N ARG A 110 -1.96 18.78 2.23
CA ARG A 110 -1.04 19.38 3.19
C ARG A 110 0.27 19.82 2.52
N LEU A 111 0.71 19.06 1.56
CA LEU A 111 1.94 19.30 0.82
C LEU A 111 1.85 20.55 -0.07
N PHE A 112 0.76 20.67 -0.84
CA PHE A 112 0.57 21.77 -1.77
C PHE A 112 -0.14 22.99 -1.15
N GLY A 113 -0.89 22.76 -0.07
CA GLY A 113 -1.66 23.82 0.61
C GLY A 113 -2.85 24.32 -0.21
N PRO A 114 -3.54 25.35 0.29
CA PRO A 114 -4.55 26.07 -0.47
C PRO A 114 -3.88 26.92 -1.56
N ASN A 115 -4.48 27.00 -2.72
CA ASN A 115 -4.02 27.89 -3.80
C ASN A 115 -4.79 29.20 -3.75
N ARG A 116 -4.07 30.33 -3.90
CA ARG A 116 -4.68 31.64 -4.02
C ARG A 116 -5.03 31.86 -5.48
N ASN A 117 -6.29 32.13 -5.76
CA ASN A 117 -6.72 32.49 -7.10
C ASN A 117 -6.17 33.87 -7.43
N GLU A 118 -5.28 33.95 -8.43
CA GLU A 118 -4.62 35.21 -8.83
C GLU A 118 -5.61 36.26 -9.33
N VAL A 119 -6.74 35.86 -9.92
CA VAL A 119 -7.75 36.74 -10.49
C VAL A 119 -8.71 37.31 -9.41
N ARG A 120 -9.08 36.52 -8.42
CA ARG A 120 -10.05 36.92 -7.38
C ARG A 120 -9.44 37.19 -6.01
N GLY A 121 -8.15 36.88 -5.82
CA GLY A 121 -7.47 37.02 -4.53
C GLY A 121 -7.95 36.07 -3.44
N GLU A 122 -8.92 35.21 -3.73
CA GLU A 122 -9.54 34.28 -2.78
C GLU A 122 -8.76 32.97 -2.65
N TRP A 123 -8.74 32.42 -1.44
CA TRP A 123 -8.15 31.12 -1.16
C TRP A 123 -9.10 30.01 -1.60
N LYS A 124 -8.73 29.26 -2.65
CA LYS A 124 -9.50 28.13 -3.16
C LYS A 124 -8.92 26.82 -2.66
N LYS A 125 -9.78 25.95 -2.12
CA LYS A 125 -9.43 24.58 -1.81
C LYS A 125 -9.33 23.81 -3.14
N GLN A 126 -8.16 23.24 -3.42
CA GLN A 126 -7.92 22.49 -4.64
C GLN A 126 -8.77 21.23 -4.73
N CYS A 127 -9.30 20.94 -5.92
CA CYS A 127 -9.95 19.68 -6.23
C CYS A 127 -8.94 18.53 -6.26
N ASN A 128 -9.42 17.28 -6.13
CA ASN A 128 -8.54 16.10 -6.14
C ASN A 128 -7.80 15.93 -7.47
N GLU A 129 -8.43 16.32 -8.58
CA GLU A 129 -7.86 16.28 -9.93
C GLU A 129 -6.69 17.26 -10.04
N GLU A 130 -6.89 18.51 -9.62
CA GLU A 130 -5.83 19.55 -9.58
C GLU A 130 -4.64 19.12 -8.71
N LEU A 131 -4.88 18.43 -7.59
CA LEU A 131 -3.82 17.89 -6.73
C LEU A 131 -3.01 16.80 -7.41
N ASN A 132 -3.67 15.91 -8.15
CA ASN A 132 -3.02 14.83 -8.88
C ASN A 132 -2.17 15.40 -10.04
N ASP A 133 -2.66 16.41 -10.73
CA ASP A 133 -1.93 17.11 -11.80
C ASP A 133 -0.68 17.81 -11.26
N LEU A 134 -0.80 18.48 -10.11
CA LEU A 134 0.34 19.12 -9.44
C LEU A 134 1.39 18.10 -8.96
N TYR A 135 0.95 16.92 -8.56
CA TYR A 135 1.85 15.87 -8.13
C TYR A 135 2.62 15.23 -9.30
N SER A 136 2.07 15.26 -10.51
CA SER A 136 2.67 14.77 -11.77
C SER A 136 3.25 13.35 -11.68
N SER A 137 2.73 12.55 -10.79
CA SER A 137 3.20 11.17 -10.54
C SER A 137 2.03 10.22 -10.39
N PRO A 138 2.23 8.94 -10.71
CA PRO A 138 1.18 7.95 -10.51
C PRO A 138 0.73 7.93 -9.06
N ASN A 139 -0.58 7.86 -8.84
CA ASN A 139 -1.13 7.71 -7.50
C ASN A 139 -0.76 6.35 -6.87
N ILE A 140 -0.90 6.24 -5.54
CA ILE A 140 -0.55 5.04 -4.78
C ILE A 140 -1.18 3.78 -5.39
N PHE A 141 -2.45 3.83 -5.76
CA PHE A 141 -3.17 2.70 -6.34
C PHE A 141 -2.55 2.22 -7.66
N ARG A 142 -2.19 3.14 -8.56
CA ARG A 142 -1.50 2.81 -9.82
C ARG A 142 -0.15 2.15 -9.57
N LEU A 143 0.62 2.66 -8.61
CA LEU A 143 1.92 2.09 -8.25
C LEU A 143 1.78 0.66 -7.71
N ILE A 144 0.78 0.40 -6.86
CA ILE A 144 0.50 -0.94 -6.34
C ILE A 144 0.12 -1.88 -7.49
N LYS A 145 -0.79 -1.44 -8.37
CA LYS A 145 -1.23 -2.22 -9.52
C LYS A 145 -0.07 -2.56 -10.47
N TRP A 146 0.82 -1.61 -10.75
CA TRP A 146 2.00 -1.86 -11.60
C TRP A 146 2.97 -2.85 -10.97
N ARG A 147 3.22 -2.75 -9.66
CA ARG A 147 4.07 -3.72 -8.95
C ARG A 147 3.47 -5.11 -8.98
N TRP A 148 2.16 -5.22 -8.76
CA TRP A 148 1.46 -6.50 -8.83
C TRP A 148 1.55 -7.13 -10.23
N VAL A 149 1.25 -6.38 -11.29
CA VAL A 149 1.35 -6.83 -12.69
C VAL A 149 2.77 -7.28 -13.00
N GLY A 150 3.79 -6.51 -12.59
CA GLY A 150 5.19 -6.87 -12.80
C GLY A 150 5.60 -8.17 -12.07
N ASN A 151 5.04 -8.46 -10.91
CA ASN A 151 5.28 -9.71 -10.20
C ASN A 151 4.59 -10.88 -10.89
N VAL A 152 3.34 -10.73 -11.31
CA VAL A 152 2.58 -11.76 -12.04
C VAL A 152 3.28 -12.11 -13.36
N ALA A 153 3.75 -11.12 -14.11
CA ALA A 153 4.50 -11.34 -15.36
C ALA A 153 5.76 -12.17 -15.11
N ARG A 154 6.56 -11.83 -14.11
CA ARG A 154 7.77 -12.59 -13.75
C ARG A 154 7.49 -14.04 -13.35
N ILE A 155 6.40 -14.29 -12.65
CA ILE A 155 5.99 -15.66 -12.29
C ILE A 155 5.57 -16.44 -13.55
N GLY A 156 4.88 -15.78 -14.49
CA GLY A 156 4.48 -16.38 -15.76
C GLY A 156 5.68 -16.81 -16.63
N GLU A 157 6.68 -15.95 -16.73
CA GLU A 157 7.93 -16.25 -17.45
C GLU A 157 8.69 -17.44 -16.83
N ARG A 158 8.80 -17.51 -15.51
CA ARG A 158 9.46 -18.64 -14.81
C ARG A 158 8.73 -19.97 -15.03
N ARG A 159 7.40 -19.97 -15.11
CA ARG A 159 6.62 -21.20 -15.40
C ARG A 159 6.84 -21.71 -16.83
N GLY A 160 7.16 -20.83 -17.79
CA GLY A 160 7.50 -21.22 -19.17
C GLY A 160 8.83 -21.95 -19.28
N VAL A 161 9.78 -21.72 -18.36
CA VAL A 161 11.12 -22.34 -18.36
C VAL A 161 11.11 -23.79 -17.87
N TYR A 162 10.08 -24.23 -17.14
CA TYR A 162 9.95 -25.59 -16.57
C TYR A 162 9.01 -26.51 -17.39
N ARG A 163 8.69 -26.18 -18.63
CA ARG A 163 8.03 -27.10 -19.56
C ARG A 163 9.11 -27.89 -20.32
N PHE A 164 9.56 -28.96 -19.70
CA PHE A 164 10.20 -30.10 -20.37
C PHE A 164 9.33 -31.32 -20.21
#